data_4b856baaa4c63b71ee22d8409467a199
#
_entry.id   4b856baaa4c63b71ee22d8409467a199
#
_cell.length_a   1.000
_cell.length_b   1.000
_cell.length_c   1.000
_cell.angle_alpha   90.00
_cell.angle_beta   90.00
_cell.angle_gamma   90.00
#
_symmetry.space_group_name_H-M   'P 1'
#
loop_
_entity.id
_entity.type
_entity.pdbx_description
1 polymer ?
#
loop_
_entity_poly.entity_id
_entity_poly.type
_entity_poly.pdbx_seq_one_letter_code
_entity_poly.pdbx_strand_id
1 'polypeptide(L)'
;MTPLKRINIMGGDYEFTLNISGPMDNYDLDYVPSDLPAIYKKILNQENFQVSEFSLSNYCMMREQDICQMIAIPVFVNRGFRHSIIWVRKDSNLNSVTDLKNSKVGIKEYSQTAAVWLRGILLEEYDLHWSSINWYANKKQRFVPPTQANVKLVSKDPEELVINGEL
;
A
#
# COMPACT_ATOMS: atom_id res chain seq x y z
N MET A 1 -43.98 -0.01 2.03
CA MET A 1 -42.66 0.03 1.34
C MET A 1 -41.68 -0.81 2.15
N THR A 2 -41.02 -1.74 1.53
CA THR A 2 -39.94 -2.50 2.20
C THR A 2 -38.79 -1.53 2.52
N PRO A 3 -38.26 -1.51 3.74
CA PRO A 3 -37.14 -0.62 4.08
C PRO A 3 -35.93 -0.96 3.22
N LEU A 4 -35.22 0.07 2.73
CA LEU A 4 -34.00 -0.11 1.98
C LEU A 4 -32.93 -0.76 2.84
N LYS A 5 -32.18 -1.67 2.25
CA LYS A 5 -31.05 -2.32 2.95
C LYS A 5 -29.85 -1.38 2.94
N ARG A 6 -29.39 -0.94 4.10
CA ARG A 6 -28.22 -0.07 4.23
C ARG A 6 -26.93 -0.82 3.93
N ILE A 7 -26.06 -0.18 3.13
CA ILE A 7 -24.71 -0.66 2.80
C ILE A 7 -23.71 0.43 3.18
N ASN A 8 -22.87 0.14 4.16
CA ASN A 8 -21.77 1.01 4.55
C ASN A 8 -20.55 0.76 3.65
N ILE A 9 -20.08 1.82 3.00
CA ILE A 9 -18.93 1.80 2.09
C ILE A 9 -17.85 2.69 2.71
N MET A 10 -16.62 2.21 2.76
CA MET A 10 -15.48 2.96 3.27
C MET A 10 -14.40 3.09 2.21
N GLY A 11 -13.92 4.29 1.97
CA GLY A 11 -12.87 4.56 0.98
C GLY A 11 -12.20 5.90 1.21
N GLY A 12 -11.23 6.24 0.36
CA GLY A 12 -10.55 7.53 0.40
C GLY A 12 -11.48 8.69 0.06
N ASP A 13 -11.10 9.88 0.49
CA ASP A 13 -11.81 11.11 0.14
C ASP A 13 -11.39 11.55 -1.27
N TYR A 14 -12.13 11.07 -2.27
CA TYR A 14 -11.89 11.39 -3.67
C TYR A 14 -13.05 12.20 -4.24
N GLU A 15 -12.75 13.14 -5.14
CA GLU A 15 -13.76 13.97 -5.79
C GLU A 15 -14.87 13.14 -6.44
N PHE A 16 -14.52 12.02 -7.08
CA PHE A 16 -15.50 11.13 -7.75
C PHE A 16 -16.30 10.24 -6.79
N THR A 17 -15.98 10.22 -5.48
CA THR A 17 -16.75 9.48 -4.46
C THR A 17 -17.76 10.33 -3.70
N LEU A 18 -17.77 11.65 -3.89
CA LEU A 18 -18.63 12.59 -3.16
C LEU A 18 -20.14 12.31 -3.30
N ASN A 19 -20.58 11.69 -4.38
CA ASN A 19 -21.99 11.46 -4.71
C ASN A 19 -22.39 9.97 -4.65
N ILE A 20 -21.61 9.12 -3.99
CA ILE A 20 -21.92 7.69 -3.90
C ILE A 20 -23.04 7.43 -2.88
N SER A 21 -23.20 8.27 -1.85
CA SER A 21 -24.24 8.07 -0.84
C SER A 21 -25.63 8.37 -1.34
N GLY A 22 -26.61 7.59 -0.88
CA GLY A 22 -28.02 7.76 -1.16
C GLY A 22 -28.74 6.49 -1.64
N PRO A 23 -30.03 6.57 -1.93
CA PRO A 23 -30.82 5.44 -2.36
C PRO A 23 -30.42 4.98 -3.77
N MET A 24 -30.25 3.68 -3.93
CA MET A 24 -29.94 3.00 -5.19
C MET A 24 -30.70 1.66 -5.22
N ASP A 25 -31.70 1.54 -6.07
CA ASP A 25 -32.58 0.37 -6.15
C ASP A 25 -33.18 -0.02 -4.78
N ASN A 26 -32.83 -1.18 -4.25
CA ASN A 26 -33.28 -1.72 -2.97
C ASN A 26 -32.31 -1.40 -1.80
N TYR A 27 -31.32 -0.55 -2.05
CA TYR A 27 -30.26 -0.23 -1.12
C TYR A 27 -30.21 1.25 -0.78
N ASP A 28 -29.73 1.55 0.40
CA ASP A 28 -29.32 2.89 0.86
C ASP A 28 -27.82 2.86 1.08
N LEU A 29 -27.06 3.53 0.23
CA LEU A 29 -25.60 3.55 0.28
C LEU A 29 -25.12 4.65 1.22
N ASP A 30 -24.23 4.30 2.13
CA ASP A 30 -23.59 5.23 3.06
C ASP A 30 -22.08 5.20 2.88
N TYR A 31 -21.54 6.17 2.13
CA TYR A 31 -20.12 6.30 1.89
C TYR A 31 -19.47 7.13 2.99
N VAL A 32 -18.51 6.54 3.67
CA VAL A 32 -17.72 7.17 4.74
C VAL A 32 -16.30 7.42 4.24
N PRO A 33 -15.97 8.64 3.82
CA PRO A 33 -14.60 8.99 3.46
C PRO A 33 -13.70 8.87 4.68
N SER A 34 -12.53 8.24 4.50
CA SER A 34 -11.62 7.96 5.59
C SER A 34 -10.18 7.95 5.10
N ASP A 35 -9.24 8.19 6.00
CA ASP A 35 -7.82 8.04 5.73
C ASP A 35 -7.47 6.58 5.43
N LEU A 36 -6.74 6.32 4.33
CA LEU A 36 -6.42 4.96 3.88
C LEU A 36 -5.73 4.08 4.94
N PRO A 37 -4.73 4.56 5.70
CA PRO A 37 -4.14 3.80 6.80
C PRO A 37 -5.17 3.40 7.86
N ALA A 38 -6.12 4.26 8.18
CA ALA A 38 -7.20 3.96 9.13
C ALA A 38 -8.15 2.90 8.57
N ILE A 39 -8.54 2.99 7.30
CA ILE A 39 -9.34 1.97 6.60
C ILE A 39 -8.64 0.61 6.67
N TYR A 40 -7.37 0.56 6.30
CA TYR A 40 -6.60 -0.69 6.28
C TYR A 40 -6.47 -1.32 7.65
N LYS A 41 -6.28 -0.50 8.69
CA LYS A 41 -6.27 -0.96 10.09
C LYS A 41 -7.60 -1.60 10.49
N LYS A 42 -8.73 -0.96 10.15
CA LYS A 42 -10.07 -1.49 10.44
C LYS A 42 -10.32 -2.83 9.75
N ILE A 43 -9.92 -2.96 8.48
CA ILE A 43 -10.03 -4.21 7.74
C ILE A 43 -9.21 -5.32 8.40
N LEU A 44 -7.96 -5.04 8.73
CA LEU A 44 -7.08 -6.02 9.39
C LEU A 44 -7.58 -6.41 10.78
N ASN A 45 -8.31 -5.51 11.46
CA ASN A 45 -8.96 -5.78 12.73
C ASN A 45 -10.34 -6.44 12.58
N GLN A 46 -10.79 -6.77 11.36
CA GLN A 46 -12.08 -7.39 11.07
C GLN A 46 -13.29 -6.56 11.54
N GLU A 47 -13.19 -5.22 11.50
CA GLU A 47 -14.31 -4.34 11.82
C GLU A 47 -15.40 -4.43 10.74
N ASN A 48 -16.68 -4.30 11.15
CA ASN A 48 -17.85 -4.51 10.31
C ASN A 48 -18.10 -3.36 9.33
N PHE A 49 -17.84 -3.57 8.05
CA PHE A 49 -18.41 -2.82 6.93
C PHE A 49 -18.61 -3.80 5.76
N GLN A 50 -19.52 -3.44 4.83
CA GLN A 50 -19.90 -4.34 3.75
C GLN A 50 -18.99 -4.17 2.52
N VAL A 51 -18.56 -2.93 2.24
CA VAL A 51 -17.71 -2.59 1.09
C VAL A 51 -16.58 -1.67 1.56
N SER A 52 -15.37 -1.90 1.07
CA SER A 52 -14.25 -1.00 1.38
C SER A 52 -13.18 -0.99 0.31
N GLU A 53 -12.53 0.16 0.15
CA GLU A 53 -11.24 0.23 -0.51
C GLU A 53 -10.19 -0.51 0.31
N PHE A 54 -9.30 -1.26 -0.36
CA PHE A 54 -8.21 -1.94 0.32
C PHE A 54 -6.93 -2.00 -0.52
N SER A 55 -5.80 -2.19 0.15
CA SER A 55 -4.49 -2.38 -0.47
C SER A 55 -4.46 -3.70 -1.24
N LEU A 56 -4.21 -3.64 -2.56
CA LEU A 56 -4.14 -4.84 -3.40
C LEU A 56 -3.06 -5.82 -2.92
N SER A 57 -1.86 -5.33 -2.59
CA SER A 57 -0.79 -6.21 -2.10
C SER A 57 -1.14 -6.87 -0.77
N ASN A 58 -1.76 -6.13 0.15
CA ASN A 58 -2.19 -6.70 1.43
C ASN A 58 -3.32 -7.72 1.24
N TYR A 59 -4.27 -7.45 0.32
CA TYR A 59 -5.29 -8.42 -0.04
C TYR A 59 -4.68 -9.74 -0.54
N CYS A 60 -3.72 -9.67 -1.48
CA CYS A 60 -3.04 -10.86 -1.98
C CYS A 60 -2.31 -11.62 -0.88
N MET A 61 -1.60 -10.93 0.02
CA MET A 61 -0.91 -11.55 1.15
C MET A 61 -1.87 -12.21 2.13
N MET A 62 -3.03 -11.59 2.41
CA MET A 62 -4.06 -12.20 3.25
C MET A 62 -4.69 -13.43 2.59
N ARG A 63 -4.88 -13.40 1.27
CA ARG A 63 -5.40 -14.56 0.51
C ARG A 63 -4.42 -15.73 0.55
N GLU A 64 -3.13 -15.47 0.38
CA GLU A 64 -2.08 -16.50 0.46
C GLU A 64 -2.02 -17.16 1.84
N GLN A 65 -2.29 -16.39 2.90
CA GLN A 65 -2.27 -16.88 4.28
C GLN A 65 -3.60 -17.48 4.74
N ASP A 66 -4.60 -17.59 3.86
CA ASP A 66 -5.96 -18.06 4.17
C ASP A 66 -6.68 -17.29 5.31
N ILE A 67 -6.30 -16.02 5.53
CA ILE A 67 -6.93 -15.16 6.56
C ILE A 67 -7.88 -14.12 5.96
N CYS A 68 -8.04 -14.07 4.64
CA CYS A 68 -8.88 -13.09 3.95
C CYS A 68 -10.30 -13.60 3.79
N GLN A 69 -11.26 -12.92 4.46
CA GLN A 69 -12.69 -13.18 4.32
C GLN A 69 -13.38 -12.30 3.27
N MET A 70 -12.63 -11.36 2.66
CA MET A 70 -13.15 -10.44 1.66
C MET A 70 -13.16 -11.04 0.26
N ILE A 71 -14.08 -10.56 -0.56
CA ILE A 71 -14.11 -10.82 -2.01
C ILE A 71 -13.71 -9.51 -2.71
N ALA A 72 -12.69 -9.58 -3.55
CA ALA A 72 -12.31 -8.43 -4.38
C ALA A 72 -13.31 -8.28 -5.53
N ILE A 73 -13.72 -7.04 -5.78
CA ILE A 73 -14.49 -6.65 -6.97
C ILE A 73 -13.59 -5.81 -7.89
N PRO A 74 -13.77 -5.85 -9.22
CA PRO A 74 -12.87 -5.18 -10.17
C PRO A 74 -13.11 -3.67 -10.26
N VAL A 75 -13.16 -2.99 -9.10
CA VAL A 75 -13.29 -1.54 -8.98
C VAL A 75 -12.00 -0.98 -8.41
N PHE A 76 -11.26 -0.23 -9.22
CA PHE A 76 -9.96 0.33 -8.85
C PHE A 76 -10.10 1.84 -8.63
N VAL A 77 -10.40 2.24 -7.41
CA VAL A 77 -10.64 3.64 -7.04
C VAL A 77 -9.37 4.49 -7.00
N ASN A 78 -8.23 3.88 -6.73
CA ASN A 78 -6.94 4.58 -6.72
C ASN A 78 -5.95 3.89 -7.65
N ARG A 79 -5.57 4.59 -8.72
CA ARG A 79 -4.60 4.12 -9.72
C ARG A 79 -3.55 5.20 -9.97
N GLY A 80 -2.29 4.80 -10.11
CA GLY A 80 -1.21 5.73 -10.42
C GLY A 80 0.04 5.01 -10.89
N PHE A 81 0.80 5.68 -11.74
CA PHE A 81 2.11 5.21 -12.17
C PHE A 81 3.08 5.14 -11.00
N ARG A 82 3.98 4.16 -11.01
CA ARG A 82 4.97 3.94 -9.95
C ARG A 82 6.42 4.17 -10.38
N HIS A 83 6.66 4.61 -11.62
CA HIS A 83 8.01 4.84 -12.16
C HIS A 83 8.71 6.08 -11.57
N SER A 84 7.98 7.00 -10.94
CA SER A 84 8.52 8.25 -10.36
C SER A 84 8.48 8.29 -8.84
N ILE A 85 8.49 7.13 -8.16
CA ILE A 85 8.38 7.07 -6.69
C ILE A 85 9.70 6.91 -5.96
N ILE A 86 10.82 6.83 -6.69
CA ILE A 86 12.16 6.77 -6.09
C ILE A 86 12.68 8.20 -5.93
N TRP A 87 13.03 8.54 -4.72
CA TRP A 87 13.60 9.84 -4.36
C TRP A 87 15.02 9.64 -3.88
N VAL A 88 15.92 10.48 -4.37
CA VAL A 88 17.32 10.51 -3.94
C VAL A 88 17.68 11.90 -3.46
N ARG A 89 18.66 12.00 -2.60
CA ARG A 89 19.21 13.31 -2.19
C ARG A 89 19.91 13.96 -3.39
N LYS A 90 19.86 15.29 -3.44
CA LYS A 90 20.49 16.06 -4.51
C LYS A 90 22.02 15.85 -4.59
N ASP A 91 22.65 15.58 -3.45
CA ASP A 91 24.07 15.30 -3.31
C ASP A 91 24.42 13.81 -3.33
N SER A 92 23.48 12.95 -3.72
CA SER A 92 23.70 11.53 -3.90
C SER A 92 24.54 11.25 -5.14
N ASN A 93 25.35 10.18 -5.09
CA ASN A 93 26.09 9.64 -6.23
C ASN A 93 25.25 8.69 -7.10
N LEU A 94 23.97 8.47 -6.75
CA LEU A 94 23.05 7.61 -7.52
C LEU A 94 22.54 8.40 -8.74
N ASN A 95 22.90 7.96 -9.94
CA ASN A 95 22.57 8.63 -11.20
C ASN A 95 21.61 7.81 -12.06
N SER A 96 21.45 6.52 -11.76
CA SER A 96 20.58 5.58 -12.46
C SER A 96 19.89 4.63 -11.51
N VAL A 97 18.81 3.99 -11.98
CA VAL A 97 18.07 2.98 -11.20
C VAL A 97 18.96 1.78 -10.87
N THR A 98 19.89 1.42 -11.74
CA THR A 98 20.82 0.29 -11.53
C THR A 98 21.82 0.53 -10.40
N ASP A 99 22.07 1.81 -10.03
CA ASP A 99 22.95 2.17 -8.91
C ASP A 99 22.34 1.80 -7.55
N LEU A 100 21.06 1.43 -7.53
CA LEU A 100 20.39 0.93 -6.32
C LEU A 100 20.92 -0.44 -5.88
N LYS A 101 21.65 -1.17 -6.74
CA LYS A 101 22.30 -2.43 -6.38
C LYS A 101 23.26 -2.23 -5.20
N ASN A 102 23.07 -3.00 -4.14
CA ASN A 102 23.78 -2.90 -2.87
C ASN A 102 23.61 -1.58 -2.10
N SER A 103 22.79 -0.64 -2.63
CA SER A 103 22.50 0.61 -1.96
C SER A 103 21.46 0.43 -0.84
N LYS A 104 21.38 1.42 0.04
CA LYS A 104 20.37 1.49 1.09
C LYS A 104 19.13 2.20 0.56
N VAL A 105 17.96 1.58 0.69
CA VAL A 105 16.68 2.14 0.25
C VAL A 105 15.69 2.17 1.40
N GLY A 106 15.21 3.36 1.73
CA GLY A 106 14.20 3.58 2.75
C GLY A 106 12.78 3.35 2.23
N ILE A 107 11.96 2.61 2.96
CA ILE A 107 10.53 2.42 2.69
C ILE A 107 9.75 2.41 4.00
N LYS A 108 8.52 2.93 4.00
CA LYS A 108 7.70 2.91 5.23
C LYS A 108 7.26 1.50 5.59
N GLU A 109 6.85 0.74 4.60
CA GLU A 109 6.38 -0.62 4.80
C GLU A 109 6.71 -1.50 3.61
N TYR A 110 7.31 -2.66 3.87
CA TYR A 110 7.76 -3.58 2.82
C TYR A 110 6.59 -4.18 2.03
N SER A 111 5.44 -4.40 2.68
CA SER A 111 4.21 -4.92 2.07
C SER A 111 3.33 -3.87 1.38
N GLN A 112 3.70 -2.58 1.44
CA GLN A 112 2.95 -1.51 0.80
C GLN A 112 2.84 -1.75 -0.71
N THR A 113 1.63 -1.55 -1.29
CA THR A 113 1.38 -1.78 -2.72
C THR A 113 2.40 -1.06 -3.62
N ALA A 114 2.73 0.21 -3.34
CA ALA A 114 3.73 0.95 -4.09
C ALA A 114 5.13 0.28 -4.05
N ALA A 115 5.54 -0.21 -2.88
CA ALA A 115 6.83 -0.89 -2.71
C ALA A 115 6.85 -2.27 -3.40
N VAL A 116 5.73 -2.99 -3.44
CA VAL A 116 5.60 -4.25 -4.20
C VAL A 116 5.73 -3.97 -5.71
N TRP A 117 4.98 -2.99 -6.21
CA TRP A 117 5.08 -2.58 -7.62
C TRP A 117 6.49 -2.12 -8.00
N LEU A 118 7.13 -1.30 -7.14
CA LEU A 118 8.50 -0.87 -7.37
C LEU A 118 9.45 -2.06 -7.56
N ARG A 119 9.38 -3.05 -6.67
CA ARG A 119 10.24 -4.24 -6.77
C ARG A 119 10.00 -5.05 -8.05
N GLY A 120 8.73 -5.12 -8.50
CA GLY A 120 8.40 -5.72 -9.80
C GLY A 120 9.02 -4.95 -10.96
N ILE A 121 8.87 -3.62 -10.99
CA ILE A 121 9.46 -2.74 -12.02
C ILE A 121 10.98 -2.86 -12.04
N LEU A 122 11.63 -2.83 -10.86
CA LEU A 122 13.09 -2.97 -10.77
C LEU A 122 13.58 -4.30 -11.37
N LEU A 123 12.84 -5.38 -11.13
CA LEU A 123 13.18 -6.69 -11.66
C LEU A 123 12.91 -6.77 -13.17
N GLU A 124 11.72 -6.40 -13.62
CA GLU A 124 11.26 -6.66 -14.99
C GLU A 124 11.86 -5.68 -16.02
N GLU A 125 12.07 -4.43 -15.64
CA GLU A 125 12.54 -3.39 -16.56
C GLU A 125 14.05 -3.10 -16.44
N TYR A 126 14.65 -3.38 -15.27
CA TYR A 126 16.07 -3.02 -15.01
C TYR A 126 16.93 -4.22 -14.60
N ASP A 127 16.40 -5.45 -14.62
CA ASP A 127 17.09 -6.67 -14.18
C ASP A 127 17.73 -6.51 -12.78
N LEU A 128 17.09 -5.73 -11.93
CA LEU A 128 17.54 -5.45 -10.57
C LEU A 128 16.72 -6.21 -9.55
N HIS A 129 17.24 -7.33 -9.09
CA HIS A 129 16.54 -8.17 -8.13
C HIS A 129 16.46 -7.48 -6.75
N TRP A 130 15.31 -7.51 -6.14
CA TRP A 130 15.02 -6.86 -4.85
C TRP A 130 15.91 -7.34 -3.70
N SER A 131 16.44 -8.57 -3.75
CA SER A 131 17.38 -9.09 -2.74
C SER A 131 18.78 -8.47 -2.82
N SER A 132 19.10 -7.81 -3.94
CA SER A 132 20.38 -7.08 -4.09
C SER A 132 20.35 -5.67 -3.48
N ILE A 133 19.23 -5.27 -2.90
CA ILE A 133 19.02 -3.95 -2.29
C ILE A 133 18.94 -4.11 -0.76
N ASN A 134 19.56 -3.19 -0.03
CA ASN A 134 19.47 -3.13 1.43
C ASN A 134 18.27 -2.28 1.83
N TRP A 135 17.14 -2.90 2.12
CA TRP A 135 15.89 -2.21 2.48
C TRP A 135 15.90 -1.80 3.95
N TYR A 136 15.49 -0.56 4.22
CA TYR A 136 15.29 -0.04 5.57
C TYR A 136 13.82 0.31 5.73
N ALA A 137 13.11 -0.38 6.60
CA ALA A 137 11.68 -0.24 6.79
C ALA A 137 11.33 0.08 8.25
N ASN A 138 10.19 0.73 8.49
CA ASN A 138 9.71 0.98 9.85
C ASN A 138 9.57 -0.31 10.64
N LYS A 139 9.79 -0.25 11.98
CA LYS A 139 9.60 -1.42 12.87
C LYS A 139 8.20 -2.01 12.81
N LYS A 140 7.18 -1.17 12.63
CA LYS A 140 5.79 -1.62 12.52
C LYS A 140 5.50 -2.01 11.07
N GLN A 141 5.47 -3.30 10.80
CA GLN A 141 5.08 -3.88 9.52
C GLN A 141 3.75 -4.60 9.69
N ARG A 142 2.82 -4.46 8.73
CA ARG A 142 1.57 -5.23 8.70
C ARG A 142 1.81 -6.70 8.41
N PHE A 143 2.79 -6.97 7.55
CA PHE A 143 3.22 -8.33 7.21
C PHE A 143 4.72 -8.44 7.39
N VAL A 144 5.16 -9.60 7.87
CA VAL A 144 6.59 -9.87 8.04
C VAL A 144 7.26 -9.96 6.68
N PRO A 145 8.33 -9.18 6.42
CA PRO A 145 9.07 -9.32 5.17
C PRO A 145 9.63 -10.74 4.99
N PRO A 146 9.73 -11.24 3.74
CA PRO A 146 10.35 -12.53 3.47
C PRO A 146 11.79 -12.59 3.98
N THR A 147 12.21 -13.74 4.49
CA THR A 147 13.58 -13.93 5.03
C THR A 147 14.67 -13.73 3.97
N GLN A 148 14.33 -13.96 2.70
CA GLN A 148 15.22 -13.74 1.55
C GLN A 148 15.41 -12.25 1.22
N ALA A 149 14.53 -11.39 1.72
CA ALA A 149 14.65 -9.95 1.54
C ALA A 149 15.64 -9.39 2.57
N ASN A 150 16.60 -8.60 2.09
CA ASN A 150 17.55 -7.92 2.98
C ASN A 150 16.88 -6.68 3.60
N VAL A 151 15.99 -6.90 4.59
CA VAL A 151 15.20 -5.84 5.25
C VAL A 151 15.69 -5.63 6.67
N LYS A 152 16.15 -4.41 6.95
CA LYS A 152 16.47 -3.93 8.28
C LYS A 152 15.32 -3.08 8.82
N LEU A 153 14.76 -3.48 9.97
CA LEU A 153 13.71 -2.72 10.63
C LEU A 153 14.32 -1.61 11.50
N VAL A 154 13.87 -0.37 11.27
CA VAL A 154 14.36 0.84 11.94
C VAL A 154 13.27 1.56 12.71
N SER A 155 13.67 2.28 13.77
CA SER A 155 12.74 3.04 14.63
C SER A 155 12.47 4.46 14.11
N LYS A 156 13.46 5.05 13.41
CA LYS A 156 13.32 6.37 12.76
C LYS A 156 12.55 6.20 11.46
N ASP A 157 11.87 7.24 11.03
CA ASP A 157 11.21 7.23 9.71
C ASP A 157 12.28 7.10 8.61
N PRO A 158 12.16 6.16 7.67
CA PRO A 158 13.12 6.00 6.57
C PRO A 158 13.31 7.27 5.73
N GLU A 159 12.27 8.11 5.59
CA GLU A 159 12.35 9.40 4.91
C GLU A 159 13.30 10.36 5.64
N GLU A 160 13.21 10.45 6.97
CA GLU A 160 14.15 11.23 7.78
C GLU A 160 15.58 10.71 7.65
N LEU A 161 15.77 9.40 7.60
CA LEU A 161 17.10 8.79 7.42
C LEU A 161 17.72 9.17 6.08
N VAL A 162 16.93 9.21 5.01
CA VAL A 162 17.38 9.69 3.69
C VAL A 162 17.75 11.16 3.74
N ILE A 163 16.89 12.01 4.29
CA ILE A 163 17.12 13.47 4.38
C ILE A 163 18.42 13.76 5.16
N ASN A 164 18.67 13.03 6.24
CA ASN A 164 19.83 13.21 7.10
C ASN A 164 21.12 12.55 6.56
N GLY A 165 21.05 11.81 5.44
CA GLY A 165 22.19 11.12 4.85
C GLY A 165 22.64 9.86 5.61
N GLU A 166 21.74 9.28 6.41
CA GLU A 166 21.97 7.99 7.08
C GLU A 166 21.70 6.79 6.15
N LEU A 167 20.89 7.05 5.09
CA LEU A 167 20.61 6.10 4.00
C LEU A 167 21.07 6.66 2.65
#